data_af9225363dc201a538f6afc5d594dd86
#
_entry.id   af9225363dc201a538f6afc5d594dd86
#
_cell.length_a   1.000
_cell.length_b   1.000
_cell.length_c   1.000
_cell.angle_alpha   90.00
_cell.angle_beta   90.00
_cell.angle_gamma   90.00
#
_symmetry.space_group_name_H-M   'P 1'
#
loop_
_entity.id
_entity.type
_entity.pdbx_description
1 polymer ?
#
loop_
_entity_poly.entity_id
_entity_poly.type
_entity_poly.pdbx_seq_one_letter_code
_entity_poly.pdbx_strand_id
1 'polypeptide(L)'
;MSTPALRLAHDPLFGPPEAAHRAMSGYGSGGPAPKRIIVGYGFWIFLLSDVIMFSAFFAAYAVLFKNTAGGPSAHQLFDLRNTAVQTACLLASTFTCGMASLAVGQRNQKWTQLALLVTGLLGLAFIVLEIREFSGFVVRGAGPGRSAFLSSFFTLVGCHGVHVSAGLLWLGTMMAQFFAKGFRQDIRHRFLCFSLFWHALDIIWVGIFSLVYLVGSLPPELLP
;
A
#
# COMPACT_ATOMS: atom_id res chain seq x y z
N MET A 1 13.03 -52.51 38.51
CA MET A 1 13.34 -51.07 38.75
C MET A 1 13.51 -50.39 37.41
N SER A 2 12.46 -49.72 36.92
CA SER A 2 12.51 -48.96 35.66
C SER A 2 13.17 -47.63 35.94
N THR A 3 14.25 -47.33 35.20
CA THR A 3 15.05 -46.12 35.29
C THR A 3 14.21 -44.87 35.06
N PRO A 4 14.39 -43.78 35.80
CA PRO A 4 13.59 -42.55 35.65
C PRO A 4 13.67 -41.89 34.25
N ALA A 5 14.69 -42.21 33.46
CA ALA A 5 14.85 -41.74 32.08
C ALA A 5 13.76 -42.23 31.11
N LEU A 6 13.16 -43.41 31.36
CA LEU A 6 12.11 -43.96 30.49
C LEU A 6 10.72 -43.30 30.70
N ARG A 7 10.51 -42.67 31.89
CA ARG A 7 9.25 -41.97 32.19
C ARG A 7 9.13 -40.59 31.56
N LEU A 8 10.25 -39.93 31.31
CA LEU A 8 10.27 -38.61 30.67
C LEU A 8 9.97 -38.67 29.14
N ALA A 9 10.17 -39.86 28.54
CA ALA A 9 9.90 -40.06 27.10
C ALA A 9 8.40 -40.12 26.74
N HIS A 10 7.51 -40.23 27.72
CA HIS A 10 6.04 -40.29 27.51
C HIS A 10 5.28 -39.21 28.27
N ASP A 11 5.95 -38.14 28.73
CA ASP A 11 5.24 -37.00 29.32
C ASP A 11 4.55 -36.20 28.21
N PRO A 12 3.20 -36.13 28.20
CA PRO A 12 2.45 -35.39 27.18
C PRO A 12 2.75 -33.88 27.18
N LEU A 13 3.42 -33.35 28.21
CA LEU A 13 3.80 -31.96 28.33
C LEU A 13 5.07 -31.62 27.53
N PHE A 14 5.95 -32.59 27.26
CA PHE A 14 7.23 -32.34 26.60
C PHE A 14 7.31 -32.81 25.15
N GLY A 15 6.31 -33.52 24.65
CA GLY A 15 6.31 -34.08 23.30
C GLY A 15 7.40 -35.13 23.06
N PRO A 16 7.61 -35.61 21.83
CA PRO A 16 8.68 -36.57 21.52
C PRO A 16 10.06 -35.93 21.75
N PRO A 17 11.08 -36.74 22.19
CA PRO A 17 12.42 -36.26 22.54
C PRO A 17 13.10 -35.42 21.47
N GLU A 18 12.76 -35.64 20.22
CA GLU A 18 13.23 -34.85 19.05
C GLU A 18 12.74 -33.42 19.05
N ALA A 19 11.51 -33.16 19.52
CA ALA A 19 10.95 -31.81 19.63
C ALA A 19 11.61 -31.03 20.78
N ALA A 20 11.93 -31.71 21.90
CA ALA A 20 12.64 -31.12 23.03
C ALA A 20 14.09 -30.75 22.66
N HIS A 21 14.78 -31.59 21.87
CA HIS A 21 16.14 -31.31 21.40
C HIS A 21 16.17 -30.14 20.43
N ARG A 22 15.15 -29.98 19.58
CA ARG A 22 14.98 -28.83 18.70
C ARG A 22 14.70 -27.54 19.47
N ALA A 23 13.95 -27.61 20.58
CA ALA A 23 13.65 -26.43 21.40
C ALA A 23 14.90 -25.90 22.16
N MET A 24 15.87 -26.74 22.43
CA MET A 24 17.07 -26.37 23.20
C MET A 24 18.26 -25.90 22.38
N SER A 25 18.23 -26.07 21.04
CA SER A 25 19.41 -25.78 20.20
C SER A 25 19.59 -24.29 19.87
N GLY A 26 18.66 -23.41 20.20
CA GLY A 26 18.77 -21.95 19.99
C GLY A 26 18.90 -21.50 18.52
N TYR A 27 19.20 -22.43 17.64
CA TYR A 27 19.25 -22.19 16.18
C TYR A 27 17.96 -22.67 15.54
N GLY A 28 16.98 -21.74 15.39
CA GLY A 28 15.86 -21.91 14.47
C GLY A 28 15.19 -23.30 14.46
N SER A 29 15.03 -23.91 15.59
CA SER A 29 14.49 -25.26 15.77
C SER A 29 12.97 -25.34 15.61
N GLY A 30 12.35 -24.26 15.16
CA GLY A 30 11.00 -24.30 14.64
C GLY A 30 11.00 -25.04 13.30
N GLY A 31 10.04 -25.93 13.08
CA GLY A 31 9.71 -26.40 11.74
C GLY A 31 9.52 -25.23 10.78
N PRO A 32 9.24 -25.47 9.48
CA PRO A 32 9.09 -24.39 8.52
C PRO A 32 8.15 -23.31 9.06
N ALA A 33 8.61 -22.04 9.03
CA ALA A 33 7.87 -20.91 9.59
C ALA A 33 6.41 -20.91 9.09
N PRO A 34 5.44 -20.49 9.91
CA PRO A 34 4.04 -20.46 9.50
C PRO A 34 3.89 -19.74 8.15
N LYS A 35 3.17 -20.34 7.22
CA LYS A 35 2.98 -19.81 5.84
C LYS A 35 2.56 -18.33 5.84
N ARG A 36 1.84 -17.87 6.85
CA ARG A 36 1.47 -16.46 7.04
C ARG A 36 2.68 -15.55 7.19
N ILE A 37 3.69 -15.97 7.94
CA ILE A 37 4.91 -15.19 8.18
C ILE A 37 5.73 -15.13 6.89
N ILE A 38 5.93 -16.28 6.23
CA ILE A 38 6.71 -16.36 4.98
C ILE A 38 6.08 -15.48 3.89
N VAL A 39 4.76 -15.58 3.69
CA VAL A 39 4.04 -14.80 2.68
C VAL A 39 4.06 -13.31 3.02
N GLY A 40 3.81 -12.94 4.28
CA GLY A 40 3.84 -11.54 4.71
C GLY A 40 5.22 -10.91 4.57
N TYR A 41 6.27 -11.63 4.99
CA TYR A 41 7.64 -11.14 4.89
C TYR A 41 8.12 -11.02 3.43
N GLY A 42 7.85 -12.03 2.59
CA GLY A 42 8.20 -11.97 1.17
C GLY A 42 7.48 -10.81 0.45
N PHE A 43 6.22 -10.58 0.78
CA PHE A 43 5.47 -9.45 0.23
C PHE A 43 5.98 -8.10 0.74
N TRP A 44 6.42 -8.02 1.99
CA TRP A 44 7.06 -6.82 2.54
C TRP A 44 8.34 -6.44 1.78
N ILE A 45 9.18 -7.43 1.42
CA ILE A 45 10.37 -7.19 0.59
C ILE A 45 9.97 -6.63 -0.79
N PHE A 46 8.89 -7.15 -1.39
CA PHE A 46 8.35 -6.61 -2.64
C PHE A 46 7.93 -5.13 -2.47
N LEU A 47 7.22 -4.78 -1.40
CA LEU A 47 6.86 -3.39 -1.12
C LEU A 47 8.07 -2.47 -0.93
N LEU A 48 9.17 -2.97 -0.36
CA LEU A 48 10.40 -2.19 -0.26
C LEU A 48 10.97 -1.82 -1.64
N SER A 49 10.85 -2.68 -2.65
CA SER A 49 11.26 -2.35 -4.02
C SER A 49 10.43 -1.20 -4.60
N ASP A 50 9.12 -1.18 -4.34
CA ASP A 50 8.24 -0.08 -4.75
C ASP A 50 8.62 1.23 -4.05
N VAL A 51 8.90 1.18 -2.74
CA VAL A 51 9.35 2.37 -1.98
C VAL A 51 10.65 2.93 -2.55
N ILE A 52 11.62 2.07 -2.92
CA ILE A 52 12.88 2.51 -3.55
C ILE A 52 12.59 3.17 -4.92
N MET A 53 11.73 2.59 -5.73
CA MET A 53 11.33 3.15 -7.03
C MET A 53 10.68 4.53 -6.85
N PHE A 54 9.73 4.68 -5.95
CA PHE A 54 9.10 5.97 -5.67
C PHE A 54 10.09 6.98 -5.09
N SER A 55 11.04 6.56 -4.26
CA SER A 55 12.10 7.43 -3.75
C SER A 55 12.96 8.00 -4.88
N ALA A 56 13.26 7.20 -5.91
CA ALA A 56 13.97 7.67 -7.10
C ALA A 56 13.14 8.71 -7.89
N PHE A 57 11.82 8.51 -8.01
CA PHE A 57 10.93 9.49 -8.65
C PHE A 57 10.83 10.79 -7.84
N PHE A 58 10.75 10.71 -6.51
CA PHE A 58 10.81 11.91 -5.66
C PHE A 58 12.13 12.68 -5.82
N ALA A 59 13.25 11.98 -5.87
CA ALA A 59 14.55 12.59 -6.10
C ALA A 59 14.62 13.26 -7.49
N ALA A 60 14.15 12.60 -8.52
CA ALA A 60 14.07 13.17 -9.88
C ALA A 60 13.17 14.41 -9.90
N TYR A 61 12.00 14.37 -9.26
CA TYR A 61 11.10 15.52 -9.14
C TYR A 61 11.79 16.70 -8.44
N ALA A 62 12.47 16.47 -7.31
CA ALA A 62 13.15 17.51 -6.55
C ALA A 62 14.26 18.21 -7.37
N VAL A 63 15.02 17.45 -8.18
CA VAL A 63 16.06 18.01 -9.05
C VAL A 63 15.46 18.80 -10.22
N LEU A 64 14.36 18.33 -10.80
CA LEU A 64 13.74 18.89 -12.00
C LEU A 64 12.70 19.97 -11.70
N PHE A 65 12.36 20.20 -10.43
CA PHE A 65 11.29 21.09 -9.98
C PHE A 65 11.39 22.52 -10.55
N LYS A 66 12.59 23.08 -10.65
CA LYS A 66 12.84 24.43 -11.18
C LYS A 66 12.92 24.50 -12.72
N ASN A 67 12.95 23.37 -13.42
CA ASN A 67 13.17 23.29 -14.86
C ASN A 67 11.83 23.35 -15.63
N THR A 68 11.16 24.51 -15.61
CA THR A 68 9.86 24.73 -16.24
C THR A 68 9.93 25.07 -17.73
N ALA A 69 11.12 25.34 -18.30
CA ALA A 69 11.34 25.72 -19.71
C ALA A 69 10.37 26.85 -20.21
N GLY A 70 10.12 27.84 -19.34
CA GLY A 70 9.17 28.93 -19.64
C GLY A 70 7.69 28.50 -19.63
N GLY A 71 7.39 27.29 -19.16
CA GLY A 71 6.04 26.79 -18.95
C GLY A 71 5.47 27.18 -17.58
N PRO A 72 4.23 26.75 -17.29
CA PRO A 72 3.59 27.06 -16.02
C PRO A 72 4.35 26.42 -14.84
N SER A 73 4.48 27.18 -13.76
CA SER A 73 5.09 26.72 -12.51
C SER A 73 4.09 25.91 -11.65
N ALA A 74 4.60 25.17 -10.67
CA ALA A 74 3.81 24.39 -9.74
C ALA A 74 2.72 25.24 -9.03
N HIS A 75 3.09 26.43 -8.55
CA HIS A 75 2.16 27.37 -7.90
C HIS A 75 0.97 27.80 -8.78
N GLN A 76 1.14 27.83 -10.09
CA GLN A 76 0.09 28.22 -11.04
C GLN A 76 -0.82 27.05 -11.43
N LEU A 77 -0.32 25.82 -11.31
CA LEU A 77 -1.04 24.62 -11.73
C LEU A 77 -1.85 23.97 -10.62
N PHE A 78 -1.28 23.91 -9.40
CA PHE A 78 -1.82 23.06 -8.35
C PHE A 78 -2.98 23.71 -7.62
N ASP A 79 -4.10 22.99 -7.56
CA ASP A 79 -5.27 23.33 -6.76
C ASP A 79 -5.26 22.48 -5.47
N LEU A 80 -4.75 23.06 -4.37
CA LEU A 80 -4.67 22.41 -3.07
C LEU A 80 -6.04 21.92 -2.57
N ARG A 81 -7.14 22.60 -2.91
CA ARG A 81 -8.47 22.19 -2.49
C ARG A 81 -8.86 20.86 -3.13
N ASN A 82 -8.61 20.71 -4.43
CA ASN A 82 -8.90 19.50 -5.16
C ASN A 82 -8.03 18.33 -4.62
N THR A 83 -6.74 18.59 -4.45
CA THR A 83 -5.80 17.58 -3.94
C THR A 83 -6.09 17.20 -2.48
N ALA A 84 -6.57 18.14 -1.64
CA ALA A 84 -7.01 17.82 -0.29
C ALA A 84 -8.22 16.89 -0.28
N VAL A 85 -9.17 17.06 -1.20
CA VAL A 85 -10.32 16.13 -1.36
C VAL A 85 -9.83 14.75 -1.81
N GLN A 86 -8.90 14.67 -2.75
CA GLN A 86 -8.28 13.40 -3.17
C GLN A 86 -7.62 12.69 -1.99
N THR A 87 -6.85 13.43 -1.18
CA THR A 87 -6.19 12.92 0.02
C THR A 87 -7.21 12.43 1.05
N ALA A 88 -8.28 13.19 1.29
CA ALA A 88 -9.35 12.78 2.20
C ALA A 88 -10.04 11.48 1.74
N CYS A 89 -10.29 11.33 0.44
CA CYS A 89 -10.84 10.10 -0.11
C CYS A 89 -9.91 8.89 0.12
N LEU A 90 -8.61 9.06 -0.10
CA LEU A 90 -7.64 7.98 0.05
C LEU A 90 -7.44 7.60 1.53
N LEU A 91 -7.28 8.58 2.42
CA LEU A 91 -7.19 8.35 3.88
C LEU A 91 -8.45 7.67 4.43
N ALA A 92 -9.65 8.09 3.99
CA ALA A 92 -10.89 7.42 4.37
C ALA A 92 -10.94 5.98 3.83
N SER A 93 -10.42 5.72 2.62
CA SER A 93 -10.34 4.37 2.06
C SER A 93 -9.39 3.47 2.85
N THR A 94 -8.26 4.01 3.29
CA THR A 94 -7.30 3.30 4.15
C THR A 94 -7.91 2.96 5.51
N PHE A 95 -8.66 3.88 6.11
CA PHE A 95 -9.40 3.61 7.34
C PHE A 95 -10.43 2.48 7.16
N THR A 96 -11.23 2.50 6.10
CA THR A 96 -12.20 1.44 5.80
C THR A 96 -11.54 0.10 5.46
N CYS A 97 -10.37 0.09 4.82
CA CYS A 97 -9.54 -1.09 4.61
C CYS A 97 -9.07 -1.70 5.95
N GLY A 98 -8.68 -0.86 6.91
CA GLY A 98 -8.37 -1.28 8.28
C GLY A 98 -9.57 -1.93 8.97
N MET A 99 -10.77 -1.34 8.84
CA MET A 99 -12.01 -1.94 9.36
C MET A 99 -12.33 -3.31 8.69
N ALA A 100 -12.07 -3.44 7.38
CA ALA A 100 -12.19 -4.72 6.70
C ALA A 100 -11.25 -5.77 7.30
N SER A 101 -10.03 -5.40 7.69
CA SER A 101 -9.07 -6.28 8.35
C SER A 101 -9.59 -6.82 9.68
N LEU A 102 -10.24 -5.97 10.49
CA LEU A 102 -10.88 -6.36 11.73
C LEU A 102 -12.07 -7.31 11.49
N ALA A 103 -12.92 -7.01 10.50
CA ALA A 103 -14.05 -7.83 10.13
C ALA A 103 -13.63 -9.23 9.61
N VAL A 104 -12.53 -9.31 8.86
CA VAL A 104 -11.92 -10.59 8.44
C VAL A 104 -11.44 -11.39 9.64
N GLY A 105 -10.86 -10.73 10.66
CA GLY A 105 -10.47 -11.36 11.93
C GLY A 105 -11.67 -11.98 12.66
N GLN A 106 -12.80 -11.29 12.67
CA GLN A 106 -14.06 -11.73 13.29
C GLN A 106 -14.86 -12.70 12.41
N ARG A 107 -14.40 -13.04 11.21
CA ARG A 107 -15.09 -13.88 10.21
C ARG A 107 -16.50 -13.36 9.83
N ASN A 108 -16.71 -12.05 9.89
CA ASN A 108 -17.99 -11.46 9.53
C ASN A 108 -18.01 -11.06 8.05
N GLN A 109 -18.63 -11.89 7.21
CA GLN A 109 -18.61 -11.72 5.76
C GLN A 109 -19.32 -10.44 5.29
N LYS A 110 -20.45 -10.08 5.91
CA LYS A 110 -21.21 -8.89 5.51
C LYS A 110 -20.42 -7.61 5.75
N TRP A 111 -19.84 -7.46 6.94
CA TRP A 111 -19.02 -6.30 7.28
C TRP A 111 -17.73 -6.24 6.47
N THR A 112 -17.08 -7.38 6.20
CA THR A 112 -15.90 -7.42 5.32
C THR A 112 -16.25 -6.93 3.91
N GLN A 113 -17.32 -7.44 3.31
CA GLN A 113 -17.76 -7.03 1.98
C GLN A 113 -18.13 -5.55 1.92
N LEU A 114 -18.88 -5.05 2.92
CA LEU A 114 -19.28 -3.65 2.99
C LEU A 114 -18.06 -2.73 3.11
N ALA A 115 -17.13 -3.04 4.00
CA ALA A 115 -15.92 -2.24 4.19
C ALA A 115 -15.04 -2.23 2.94
N LEU A 116 -14.86 -3.37 2.25
CA LEU A 116 -14.13 -3.45 0.98
C LEU A 116 -14.83 -2.67 -0.14
N LEU A 117 -16.16 -2.72 -0.20
CA LEU A 117 -16.93 -1.93 -1.17
C LEU A 117 -16.69 -0.43 -0.97
N VAL A 118 -16.79 0.05 0.26
CA VAL A 118 -16.53 1.47 0.58
C VAL A 118 -15.10 1.86 0.25
N THR A 119 -14.11 1.01 0.61
CA THR A 119 -12.70 1.20 0.23
C THR A 119 -12.54 1.35 -1.28
N GLY A 120 -13.18 0.46 -2.06
CA GLY A 120 -13.13 0.51 -3.52
C GLY A 120 -13.78 1.75 -4.12
N LEU A 121 -14.94 2.16 -3.60
CA LEU A 121 -15.63 3.37 -4.07
C LEU A 121 -14.82 4.64 -3.80
N LEU A 122 -14.20 4.75 -2.61
CA LEU A 122 -13.34 5.88 -2.27
C LEU A 122 -12.05 5.90 -3.11
N GLY A 123 -11.43 4.74 -3.33
CA GLY A 123 -10.27 4.62 -4.23
C GLY A 123 -10.62 4.93 -5.69
N LEU A 124 -11.80 4.53 -6.15
CA LEU A 124 -12.29 4.89 -7.49
C LEU A 124 -12.55 6.40 -7.61
N ALA A 125 -13.15 7.01 -6.58
CA ALA A 125 -13.35 8.47 -6.54
C ALA A 125 -12.01 9.21 -6.63
N PHE A 126 -10.97 8.75 -5.93
CA PHE A 126 -9.61 9.27 -6.04
C PHE A 126 -9.11 9.22 -7.49
N ILE A 127 -9.14 8.05 -8.14
CA ILE A 127 -8.68 7.88 -9.54
C ILE A 127 -9.44 8.79 -10.51
N VAL A 128 -10.77 8.92 -10.34
CA VAL A 128 -11.58 9.80 -11.20
C VAL A 128 -11.16 11.27 -11.03
N LEU A 129 -10.89 11.73 -9.81
CA LEU A 129 -10.42 13.08 -9.54
C LEU A 129 -9.03 13.32 -10.13
N GLU A 130 -8.11 12.36 -9.99
CA GLU A 130 -6.76 12.41 -10.55
C GLU A 130 -6.77 12.50 -12.08
N ILE A 131 -7.56 11.65 -12.75
CA ILE A 131 -7.71 11.69 -14.22
C ILE A 131 -8.29 13.04 -14.68
N ARG A 132 -9.26 13.60 -13.95
CA ARG A 132 -9.81 14.93 -14.26
C ARG A 132 -8.76 16.02 -14.11
N GLU A 133 -7.93 15.96 -13.09
CA GLU A 133 -6.84 16.91 -12.87
C GLU A 133 -5.81 16.83 -14.01
N PHE A 134 -5.36 15.63 -14.36
CA PHE A 134 -4.44 15.40 -15.47
C PHE A 134 -5.00 15.88 -16.81
N SER A 135 -6.26 15.56 -17.09
CA SER A 135 -6.94 16.03 -18.30
C SER A 135 -7.00 17.55 -18.33
N GLY A 136 -7.27 18.20 -17.20
CA GLY A 136 -7.27 19.65 -17.07
C GLY A 136 -5.89 20.28 -17.32
N PHE A 137 -4.79 19.64 -16.93
CA PHE A 137 -3.44 20.10 -17.24
C PHE A 137 -3.11 19.97 -18.72
N VAL A 138 -3.44 18.85 -19.33
CA VAL A 138 -3.22 18.62 -20.77
C VAL A 138 -3.99 19.63 -21.62
N VAL A 139 -5.27 19.90 -21.32
CA VAL A 139 -6.09 20.90 -22.02
C VAL A 139 -5.51 22.30 -21.92
N ARG A 140 -4.89 22.65 -20.79
CA ARG A 140 -4.19 23.93 -20.57
C ARG A 140 -2.80 23.99 -21.22
N GLY A 141 -2.39 22.98 -21.99
CA GLY A 141 -1.07 22.91 -22.63
C GLY A 141 0.08 22.55 -21.67
N ALA A 142 -0.25 22.13 -20.45
CA ALA A 142 0.70 21.70 -19.44
C ALA A 142 0.85 20.16 -19.44
N GLY A 143 1.06 19.57 -20.62
CA GLY A 143 1.26 18.13 -20.77
C GLY A 143 2.70 17.68 -20.40
N PRO A 144 2.94 16.36 -20.27
CA PRO A 144 4.21 15.79 -19.80
C PRO A 144 5.41 16.15 -20.70
N GLY A 145 5.19 16.37 -22.00
CA GLY A 145 6.25 16.75 -22.95
C GLY A 145 6.64 18.25 -22.93
N ARG A 146 5.98 19.09 -22.13
CA ARG A 146 6.20 20.54 -22.14
C ARG A 146 7.45 20.97 -21.42
N SER A 147 7.77 20.34 -20.29
CA SER A 147 8.94 20.66 -19.47
C SER A 147 9.41 19.46 -18.66
N ALA A 148 10.68 19.49 -18.23
CA ALA A 148 11.23 18.43 -17.37
C ALA A 148 10.51 18.34 -16.00
N PHE A 149 10.10 19.49 -15.45
CA PHE A 149 9.24 19.56 -14.27
C PHE A 149 7.93 18.77 -14.46
N LEU A 150 7.17 19.07 -15.53
CA LEU A 150 5.92 18.38 -15.82
C LEU A 150 6.13 16.90 -16.11
N SER A 151 7.19 16.55 -16.84
CA SER A 151 7.53 15.15 -17.12
C SER A 151 7.75 14.35 -15.82
N SER A 152 8.52 14.89 -14.87
CA SER A 152 8.77 14.24 -13.58
C SER A 152 7.51 14.17 -12.71
N PHE A 153 6.68 15.22 -12.72
CA PHE A 153 5.40 15.26 -12.03
C PHE A 153 4.45 14.18 -12.55
N PHE A 154 4.19 14.14 -13.86
CA PHE A 154 3.32 13.14 -14.47
C PHE A 154 3.83 11.71 -14.28
N THR A 155 5.16 11.51 -14.25
CA THR A 155 5.74 10.19 -14.00
C THR A 155 5.49 9.75 -12.54
N LEU A 156 5.75 10.61 -11.57
CA LEU A 156 5.61 10.29 -10.15
C LEU A 156 4.14 10.04 -9.79
N VAL A 157 3.27 11.01 -10.08
CA VAL A 157 1.84 10.94 -9.72
C VAL A 157 1.11 9.91 -10.58
N GLY A 158 1.40 9.83 -11.87
CA GLY A 158 0.81 8.84 -12.77
C GLY A 158 1.21 7.40 -12.42
N CYS A 159 2.47 7.17 -12.04
CA CYS A 159 2.90 5.86 -11.54
C CYS A 159 2.14 5.46 -10.28
N HIS A 160 1.92 6.40 -9.35
CA HIS A 160 1.08 6.16 -8.18
C HIS A 160 -0.36 5.81 -8.59
N GLY A 161 -0.98 6.56 -9.49
CA GLY A 161 -2.33 6.27 -10.01
C GLY A 161 -2.46 4.89 -10.68
N VAL A 162 -1.43 4.45 -11.42
CA VAL A 162 -1.38 3.08 -11.97
C VAL A 162 -1.36 2.03 -10.85
N HIS A 163 -0.59 2.25 -9.79
CA HIS A 163 -0.55 1.33 -8.64
C HIS A 163 -1.89 1.27 -7.90
N VAL A 164 -2.55 2.42 -7.68
CA VAL A 164 -3.89 2.46 -7.07
C VAL A 164 -4.90 1.73 -7.96
N SER A 165 -4.84 1.92 -9.29
CA SER A 165 -5.70 1.22 -10.25
C SER A 165 -5.50 -0.31 -10.20
N ALA A 166 -4.25 -0.77 -10.15
CA ALA A 166 -3.91 -2.19 -9.96
C ALA A 166 -4.45 -2.72 -8.62
N GLY A 167 -4.34 -1.92 -7.55
CA GLY A 167 -4.92 -2.22 -6.25
C GLY A 167 -6.44 -2.36 -6.29
N LEU A 168 -7.14 -1.49 -7.02
CA LEU A 168 -8.60 -1.59 -7.21
C LEU A 168 -9.01 -2.86 -7.95
N LEU A 169 -8.27 -3.26 -8.99
CA LEU A 169 -8.49 -4.54 -9.68
C LEU A 169 -8.28 -5.72 -8.72
N TRP A 170 -7.22 -5.66 -7.91
CA TRP A 170 -6.96 -6.69 -6.90
C TRP A 170 -8.07 -6.74 -5.85
N LEU A 171 -8.54 -5.58 -5.36
CA LEU A 171 -9.68 -5.49 -4.44
C LEU A 171 -10.93 -6.15 -5.02
N GLY A 172 -11.25 -5.89 -6.30
CA GLY A 172 -12.36 -6.54 -6.99
C GLY A 172 -12.26 -8.07 -6.99
N THR A 173 -11.06 -8.60 -7.28
CA THR A 173 -10.82 -10.06 -7.22
C THR A 173 -10.95 -10.61 -5.79
N MET A 174 -10.52 -9.86 -4.77
CA MET A 174 -10.66 -10.25 -3.37
C MET A 174 -12.12 -10.29 -2.94
N MET A 175 -12.92 -9.29 -3.32
CA MET A 175 -14.36 -9.27 -3.05
C MET A 175 -15.06 -10.48 -3.68
N ALA A 176 -14.77 -10.79 -4.94
CA ALA A 176 -15.31 -11.97 -5.62
C ALA A 176 -14.90 -13.28 -4.92
N GLN A 177 -13.66 -13.40 -4.46
CA GLN A 177 -13.18 -14.58 -3.73
C GLN A 177 -13.86 -14.75 -2.37
N PHE A 178 -14.04 -13.67 -1.60
CA PHE A 178 -14.78 -13.72 -0.33
C PHE A 178 -16.25 -14.09 -0.54
N PHE A 179 -16.86 -13.60 -1.61
CA PHE A 179 -18.23 -13.93 -1.95
C PHE A 179 -18.41 -15.40 -2.32
N ALA A 180 -17.54 -15.92 -3.21
CA ALA A 180 -17.67 -17.27 -3.74
C ALA A 180 -17.15 -18.38 -2.80
N LYS A 181 -16.10 -18.12 -2.02
CA LYS A 181 -15.35 -19.14 -1.27
C LYS A 181 -15.33 -18.94 0.24
N GLY A 182 -15.84 -17.80 0.74
CA GLY A 182 -15.83 -17.44 2.16
C GLY A 182 -14.43 -17.28 2.78
N PHE A 183 -14.32 -17.46 4.10
CA PHE A 183 -13.09 -17.23 4.87
C PHE A 183 -12.10 -18.41 4.86
N ARG A 184 -11.56 -18.76 3.69
CA ARG A 184 -10.48 -19.75 3.60
C ARG A 184 -9.15 -19.11 4.02
N GLN A 185 -8.24 -19.91 4.57
CA GLN A 185 -6.94 -19.43 5.02
C GLN A 185 -6.12 -18.78 3.90
N ASP A 186 -6.17 -19.34 2.70
CA ASP A 186 -5.46 -18.81 1.53
C ASP A 186 -5.95 -17.40 1.14
N ILE A 187 -7.27 -17.16 1.25
CA ILE A 187 -7.86 -15.84 0.95
C ILE A 187 -7.45 -14.83 2.02
N ARG A 188 -7.38 -15.24 3.28
CA ARG A 188 -6.91 -14.37 4.39
C ARG A 188 -5.45 -13.94 4.21
N HIS A 189 -4.57 -14.82 3.72
CA HIS A 189 -3.18 -14.46 3.42
C HIS A 189 -3.08 -13.46 2.27
N ARG A 190 -3.87 -13.65 1.20
CA ARG A 190 -3.95 -12.71 0.08
C ARG A 190 -4.49 -11.35 0.51
N PHE A 191 -5.49 -11.34 1.39
CA PHE A 191 -6.04 -10.12 1.95
C PHE A 191 -5.02 -9.37 2.81
N LEU A 192 -4.19 -10.07 3.59
CA LEU A 192 -3.09 -9.45 4.32
C LEU A 192 -2.12 -8.72 3.37
N CYS A 193 -1.72 -9.37 2.28
CA CYS A 193 -0.85 -8.74 1.28
C CYS A 193 -1.54 -7.52 0.63
N PHE A 194 -2.82 -7.63 0.27
CA PHE A 194 -3.59 -6.53 -0.26
C PHE A 194 -3.66 -5.34 0.72
N SER A 195 -3.95 -5.61 1.99
CA SER A 195 -4.01 -4.57 3.02
C SER A 195 -2.67 -3.86 3.20
N LEU A 196 -1.55 -4.60 3.24
CA LEU A 196 -0.21 -4.02 3.29
C LEU A 196 0.08 -3.12 2.08
N PHE A 197 -0.26 -3.59 0.88
CA PHE A 197 -0.10 -2.83 -0.36
C PHE A 197 -0.90 -1.53 -0.33
N TRP A 198 -2.19 -1.59 0.06
CA TRP A 198 -3.07 -0.43 0.10
C TRP A 198 -2.58 0.65 1.07
N HIS A 199 -2.15 0.24 2.27
CA HIS A 199 -1.58 1.17 3.26
C HIS A 199 -0.23 1.76 2.81
N ALA A 200 0.62 0.97 2.13
CA ALA A 200 1.88 1.46 1.59
C ALA A 200 1.64 2.53 0.52
N LEU A 201 0.66 2.34 -0.36
CA LEU A 201 0.28 3.35 -1.37
C LEU A 201 -0.22 4.64 -0.74
N ASP A 202 -1.01 4.55 0.33
CA ASP A 202 -1.49 5.73 1.03
C ASP A 202 -0.34 6.54 1.67
N ILE A 203 0.65 5.86 2.25
CA ILE A 203 1.86 6.51 2.78
C ILE A 203 2.63 7.23 1.66
N ILE A 204 2.78 6.61 0.49
CA ILE A 204 3.42 7.23 -0.69
C ILE A 204 2.61 8.45 -1.14
N TRP A 205 1.26 8.35 -1.14
CA TRP A 205 0.40 9.49 -1.49
C TRP A 205 0.56 10.67 -0.53
N VAL A 206 0.62 10.42 0.77
CA VAL A 206 0.89 11.49 1.76
C VAL A 206 2.24 12.17 1.47
N GLY A 207 3.25 11.40 1.06
CA GLY A 207 4.52 11.94 0.57
C GLY A 207 4.35 12.82 -0.67
N ILE A 208 3.58 12.37 -1.67
CA ILE A 208 3.28 13.15 -2.88
C ILE A 208 2.52 14.43 -2.51
N PHE A 209 1.48 14.32 -1.71
CA PHE A 209 0.72 15.49 -1.26
C PHE A 209 1.62 16.52 -0.58
N SER A 210 2.47 16.09 0.35
CA SER A 210 3.32 16.99 1.14
C SER A 210 4.45 17.60 0.31
N LEU A 211 5.21 16.79 -0.44
CA LEU A 211 6.43 17.23 -1.12
C LEU A 211 6.15 17.85 -2.51
N VAL A 212 5.11 17.37 -3.19
CA VAL A 212 4.80 17.85 -4.54
C VAL A 212 3.77 18.97 -4.50
N TYR A 213 2.61 18.73 -3.93
CA TYR A 213 1.52 19.70 -3.95
C TYR A 213 1.67 20.80 -2.92
N LEU A 214 1.93 20.47 -1.66
CA LEU A 214 2.00 21.47 -0.60
C LEU A 214 3.24 22.35 -0.75
N VAL A 215 4.43 21.77 -0.93
CA VAL A 215 5.65 22.55 -1.16
C VAL A 215 5.58 23.28 -2.49
N GLY A 216 5.08 22.64 -3.57
CA GLY A 216 4.93 23.24 -4.89
C GLY A 216 3.96 24.41 -4.96
N SER A 217 3.01 24.50 -4.03
CA SER A 217 2.06 25.63 -3.93
C SER A 217 2.60 26.82 -3.16
N LEU A 218 3.77 26.71 -2.51
CA LEU A 218 4.40 27.83 -1.81
C LEU A 218 4.80 28.94 -2.77
N PRO A 219 4.76 30.22 -2.35
CA PRO A 219 5.29 31.33 -3.12
C PRO A 219 6.78 31.12 -3.44
N PRO A 220 7.27 31.55 -4.62
CA PRO A 220 8.66 31.30 -5.03
C PRO A 220 9.70 31.87 -4.09
N GLU A 221 9.33 32.84 -3.28
CA GLU A 221 10.20 33.46 -2.25
C GLU A 221 10.50 32.54 -1.05
N LEU A 222 9.65 31.52 -0.82
CA LEU A 222 9.78 30.56 0.30
C LEU A 222 10.29 29.18 -0.17
N LEU A 223 10.56 29.02 -1.46
CA LEU A 223 11.11 27.78 -1.99
C LEU A 223 12.62 27.73 -1.80
N PRO A 224 13.19 26.63 -1.28
CA PRO A 224 14.62 26.46 -1.08
C PRO A 224 15.46 26.50 -2.36
#